data_8ba126b5ef7688ff435f69b519814f0d
#
_entry.id   8ba126b5ef7688ff435f69b519814f0d
#
_cell.length_a   1.000
_cell.length_b   1.000
_cell.length_c   1.000
_cell.angle_alpha   90.00
_cell.angle_beta   90.00
_cell.angle_gamma   90.00
#
_symmetry.space_group_name_H-M   'P 1'
#
loop_
_entity.id
_entity.type
_entity.pdbx_description
1 polymer ?
#
loop_
_entity_poly.entity_id
_entity_poly.type
_entity_poly.pdbx_seq_one_letter_code
_entity_poly.pdbx_strand_id
1 'polypeptide(L)'
;LKSAFGDHTLYFYLILLATFDPPMIPFSAGDRSTYLDKLSRQRVHILVIGGGITGAGILLDGVNRGFDVALLEKKDFASGTSSRSTKLIHGGLRYLKQLQFGVVKETGAERKIVYNNARHLVKKSKMLLPFYKGGTLGPVTTSIALWMYDWLAKVSNNEHKLMLKKQTARKTEPLLNEDKLKGAGLYYEYKVDDTRLTLEIIKKSVESGATALNYTEVIDFIYEMDKVAGVKVLDHLNQQTYELYADHIVNATGPWTDGVAQLDAQKNSSKKVILSKGIHIVVPFRKLPLKQPMYFESIVDKRMIFAIPHDDYTYIGTTDTPYEEDKDHPQATGKEVEYLLQSCNHLFPKAPLTDSDISSTWAGLRPLIYKPGKSFSELSRKDEVFISQTGLISIAGGKLTGYRKMAERVIQTIIDEFKKTEHKSVPVLHEEALTDLSNVSGSEFKSEEEFQKLYSYCISLGRHLEVEDKTMRKLFDMYGTNTEQVIALAENYRGKVSDPELRLQMGQLIYGIQQEMVCTISDFLIRRTGQLYFGREKIKKYFEPLCQLLATELKYNPTQMAGMIADFEKEFEAVMLWKNEKTL
;
A
#
# COMPACT_ATOMS: atom_id res chain seq x y z
N LEU A 1 25.59 -31.47 8.06
CA LEU A 1 24.82 -30.29 8.54
C LEU A 1 25.27 -29.84 9.94
N LYS A 2 25.52 -30.76 10.89
CA LYS A 2 26.00 -30.40 12.25
C LYS A 2 27.36 -29.69 12.30
N SER A 3 28.20 -29.79 11.29
CA SER A 3 29.55 -29.19 11.26
C SER A 3 29.60 -27.77 10.67
N ALA A 4 28.49 -27.29 10.07
CA ALA A 4 28.42 -25.97 9.42
C ALA A 4 27.62 -24.93 10.20
N PHE A 5 26.78 -25.35 11.16
CA PHE A 5 25.89 -24.48 11.93
C PHE A 5 25.92 -24.90 13.39
N GLY A 6 26.22 -23.97 14.31
CA GLY A 6 26.23 -24.23 15.74
C GLY A 6 24.83 -24.64 16.29
N ASP A 7 24.81 -25.24 17.49
CA ASP A 7 23.60 -25.80 18.15
C ASP A 7 22.35 -24.91 18.19
N HIS A 8 22.50 -23.60 18.06
CA HIS A 8 21.37 -22.65 18.01
C HIS A 8 20.53 -22.74 16.73
N THR A 9 21.11 -23.13 15.59
CA THR A 9 20.42 -23.25 14.30
C THR A 9 19.56 -24.54 14.26
N LEU A 10 20.04 -25.61 14.87
CA LEU A 10 19.28 -26.86 14.97
C LEU A 10 18.06 -26.74 15.91
N TYR A 11 18.20 -25.98 16.98
CA TYR A 11 17.11 -25.71 17.93
C TYR A 11 15.98 -24.89 17.29
N PHE A 12 16.33 -23.92 16.43
CA PHE A 12 15.39 -23.11 15.68
C PHE A 12 14.67 -23.92 14.58
N TYR A 13 15.39 -24.81 13.89
CA TYR A 13 14.80 -25.73 12.89
C TYR A 13 13.83 -26.72 13.53
N LEU A 14 14.11 -27.18 14.74
CA LEU A 14 13.24 -28.09 15.50
C LEU A 14 12.00 -27.39 16.07
N ILE A 15 12.09 -26.11 16.42
CA ILE A 15 10.93 -25.29 16.84
C ILE A 15 10.02 -25.02 15.63
N LEU A 16 10.56 -24.75 14.44
CA LEU A 16 9.79 -24.57 13.20
C LEU A 16 9.05 -25.85 12.77
N LEU A 17 9.60 -27.04 13.05
CA LEU A 17 8.95 -28.32 12.75
C LEU A 17 7.91 -28.76 13.80
N ALA A 18 7.93 -28.17 15.00
CA ALA A 18 7.10 -28.60 16.13
C ALA A 18 5.80 -27.78 16.33
N THR A 19 5.59 -26.71 15.56
CA THR A 19 4.43 -25.80 15.72
C THR A 19 3.54 -25.76 14.46
N PHE A 20 3.60 -26.73 13.58
CA PHE A 20 2.66 -26.80 12.46
C PHE A 20 1.33 -27.39 12.92
N ASP A 21 0.34 -26.53 13.12
CA ASP A 21 -1.07 -26.84 12.94
C ASP A 21 -1.32 -27.41 11.51
N PRO A 22 -2.45 -28.14 11.24
CA PRO A 22 -2.69 -28.83 9.99
C PRO A 22 -2.41 -27.93 8.78
N PRO A 23 -1.92 -28.47 7.66
CA PRO A 23 -1.34 -27.68 6.58
C PRO A 23 -2.36 -26.67 6.06
N MET A 24 -2.20 -25.42 6.46
CA MET A 24 -2.89 -24.32 5.80
C MET A 24 -2.44 -24.32 4.34
N ILE A 25 -3.40 -24.19 3.43
CA ILE A 25 -3.09 -24.05 2.00
C ILE A 25 -2.19 -22.82 1.87
N PRO A 26 -0.96 -22.94 1.36
CA PRO A 26 -0.04 -21.81 1.25
C PRO A 26 -0.64 -20.75 0.32
N PHE A 27 -0.43 -19.46 0.61
CA PHE A 27 -0.91 -18.34 -0.21
C PHE A 27 -0.14 -18.26 -1.54
N SER A 28 -0.26 -19.34 -2.32
CA SER A 28 0.57 -19.66 -3.49
C SER A 28 -0.18 -19.46 -4.80
N ALA A 29 0.49 -18.85 -5.77
CA ALA A 29 -0.02 -18.73 -7.14
C ALA A 29 -0.25 -20.11 -7.79
N GLY A 30 0.54 -21.14 -7.42
CA GLY A 30 0.36 -22.51 -7.88
C GLY A 30 -0.93 -23.19 -7.40
N ASP A 31 -1.49 -22.72 -6.28
CA ASP A 31 -2.69 -23.32 -5.66
C ASP A 31 -3.99 -22.57 -5.96
N ARG A 32 -3.98 -21.56 -6.87
CA ARG A 32 -5.15 -20.73 -7.18
C ARG A 32 -6.39 -21.54 -7.58
N SER A 33 -6.22 -22.59 -8.39
CA SER A 33 -7.34 -23.46 -8.81
C SER A 33 -8.00 -24.13 -7.61
N THR A 34 -7.23 -24.56 -6.61
CA THR A 34 -7.74 -25.17 -5.38
C THR A 34 -8.63 -24.18 -4.59
N TYR A 35 -8.22 -22.91 -4.53
CA TYR A 35 -9.01 -21.86 -3.90
C TYR A 35 -10.31 -21.57 -4.67
N LEU A 36 -10.25 -21.46 -6.00
CA LEU A 36 -11.44 -21.26 -6.85
C LEU A 36 -12.41 -22.42 -6.72
N ASP A 37 -11.92 -23.65 -6.75
CA ASP A 37 -12.73 -24.86 -6.56
C ASP A 37 -13.37 -24.90 -5.17
N LYS A 38 -12.67 -24.51 -4.13
CA LYS A 38 -13.21 -24.40 -2.78
C LYS A 38 -14.35 -23.38 -2.75
N LEU A 39 -14.12 -22.16 -3.23
CA LEU A 39 -15.11 -21.09 -3.21
C LEU A 39 -16.34 -21.38 -4.08
N SER A 40 -16.20 -22.12 -5.19
CA SER A 40 -17.33 -22.51 -6.04
C SER A 40 -18.25 -23.55 -5.39
N ARG A 41 -17.79 -24.28 -4.37
CA ARG A 41 -18.55 -25.35 -3.67
C ARG A 41 -19.09 -24.92 -2.32
N GLN A 42 -18.66 -23.80 -1.79
CA GLN A 42 -19.02 -23.34 -0.44
C GLN A 42 -19.55 -21.91 -0.49
N ARG A 43 -20.62 -21.66 0.28
CA ARG A 43 -21.08 -20.30 0.55
C ARG A 43 -20.25 -19.73 1.70
N VAL A 44 -19.61 -18.57 1.49
CA VAL A 44 -18.89 -17.86 2.55
C VAL A 44 -19.82 -16.84 3.23
N HIS A 45 -19.49 -16.41 4.46
CA HIS A 45 -20.29 -15.39 5.14
C HIS A 45 -20.13 -14.01 4.45
N ILE A 46 -18.90 -13.66 4.05
CA ILE A 46 -18.59 -12.36 3.46
C ILE A 46 -17.71 -12.54 2.23
N LEU A 47 -18.11 -11.93 1.12
CA LEU A 47 -17.29 -11.83 -0.08
C LEU A 47 -16.95 -10.38 -0.35
N VAL A 48 -15.64 -10.05 -0.36
CA VAL A 48 -15.11 -8.71 -0.55
C VAL A 48 -14.60 -8.57 -1.99
N ILE A 49 -15.09 -7.56 -2.71
CA ILE A 49 -14.65 -7.21 -4.06
C ILE A 49 -13.65 -6.05 -3.95
N GLY A 50 -12.39 -6.29 -4.35
CA GLY A 50 -11.32 -5.31 -4.37
C GLY A 50 -10.20 -5.59 -3.36
N GLY A 51 -9.00 -5.86 -3.86
CA GLY A 51 -7.78 -6.20 -3.09
C GLY A 51 -6.91 -4.97 -2.74
N GLY A 52 -7.50 -3.78 -2.60
CA GLY A 52 -6.85 -2.61 -2.05
C GLY A 52 -6.82 -2.62 -0.51
N ILE A 53 -6.22 -1.58 0.10
CA ILE A 53 -6.05 -1.51 1.56
C ILE A 53 -7.37 -1.61 2.34
N THR A 54 -8.48 -1.10 1.76
CA THR A 54 -9.81 -1.18 2.40
C THR A 54 -10.32 -2.61 2.40
N GLY A 55 -10.27 -3.30 1.26
CA GLY A 55 -10.66 -4.72 1.17
C GLY A 55 -9.78 -5.61 2.03
N ALA A 56 -8.46 -5.37 2.04
CA ALA A 56 -7.51 -6.08 2.92
C ALA A 56 -7.89 -5.91 4.41
N GLY A 57 -8.23 -4.68 4.83
CA GLY A 57 -8.69 -4.41 6.18
C GLY A 57 -10.00 -5.13 6.53
N ILE A 58 -10.97 -5.16 5.61
CA ILE A 58 -12.25 -5.86 5.80
C ILE A 58 -12.03 -7.37 5.91
N LEU A 59 -11.14 -7.92 5.07
CA LEU A 59 -10.75 -9.33 5.12
C LEU A 59 -10.19 -9.70 6.50
N LEU A 60 -9.25 -8.89 7.02
CA LEU A 60 -8.61 -9.12 8.31
C LEU A 60 -9.60 -8.96 9.48
N ASP A 61 -10.42 -7.90 9.48
CA ASP A 61 -11.37 -7.67 10.56
C ASP A 61 -12.46 -8.77 10.59
N GLY A 62 -12.93 -9.17 9.41
CA GLY A 62 -13.94 -10.24 9.28
C GLY A 62 -13.43 -11.59 9.79
N VAL A 63 -12.24 -12.03 9.34
CA VAL A 63 -11.69 -13.33 9.78
C VAL A 63 -11.33 -13.31 11.27
N ASN A 64 -10.82 -12.21 11.81
CA ASN A 64 -10.50 -12.08 13.23
C ASN A 64 -11.76 -12.13 14.12
N ARG A 65 -12.91 -11.74 13.60
CA ARG A 65 -14.19 -11.88 14.32
C ARG A 65 -14.84 -13.26 14.15
N GLY A 66 -14.25 -14.14 13.31
CA GLY A 66 -14.71 -15.52 13.12
C GLY A 66 -15.60 -15.73 11.90
N PHE A 67 -15.73 -14.73 11.01
CA PHE A 67 -16.41 -14.94 9.74
C PHE A 67 -15.56 -15.78 8.78
N ASP A 68 -16.22 -16.58 7.93
CA ASP A 68 -15.61 -17.11 6.71
C ASP A 68 -15.64 -16.02 5.64
N VAL A 69 -14.46 -15.53 5.24
CA VAL A 69 -14.32 -14.35 4.36
C VAL A 69 -13.49 -14.69 3.15
N ALA A 70 -13.98 -14.28 1.98
CA ALA A 70 -13.23 -14.34 0.73
C ALA A 70 -13.03 -12.94 0.14
N LEU A 71 -11.88 -12.70 -0.51
CA LEU A 71 -11.56 -11.47 -1.22
C LEU A 71 -11.17 -11.77 -2.67
N LEU A 72 -11.75 -11.01 -3.61
CA LEU A 72 -11.49 -11.10 -5.04
C LEU A 72 -10.94 -9.78 -5.58
N GLU A 73 -9.85 -9.85 -6.32
CA GLU A 73 -9.21 -8.69 -6.98
C GLU A 73 -9.07 -8.95 -8.48
N LYS A 74 -9.53 -8.02 -9.32
CA LYS A 74 -9.52 -8.19 -10.79
C LYS A 74 -8.12 -8.20 -11.41
N LYS A 75 -7.18 -7.49 -10.78
CA LYS A 75 -5.76 -7.43 -11.16
C LYS A 75 -4.93 -8.07 -10.06
N ASP A 76 -3.71 -7.59 -9.84
CA ASP A 76 -2.95 -7.97 -8.65
C ASP A 76 -3.37 -7.11 -7.44
N PHE A 77 -3.14 -7.63 -6.25
CA PHE A 77 -3.40 -6.91 -5.00
C PHE A 77 -2.70 -5.55 -4.95
N ALA A 78 -3.35 -4.55 -4.38
CA ALA A 78 -2.88 -3.18 -4.30
C ALA A 78 -2.63 -2.49 -5.66
N SER A 79 -3.07 -3.03 -6.79
CA SER A 79 -2.79 -2.49 -8.13
C SER A 79 -3.33 -1.07 -8.38
N GLY A 80 -4.34 -0.64 -7.61
CA GLY A 80 -4.95 0.69 -7.70
C GLY A 80 -4.27 1.74 -6.81
N THR A 81 -5.07 2.51 -6.08
CA THR A 81 -4.64 3.60 -5.19
C THR A 81 -3.67 3.15 -4.10
N SER A 82 -3.77 1.89 -3.65
CA SER A 82 -3.02 1.34 -2.51
C SER A 82 -1.54 1.08 -2.77
N SER A 83 -1.04 1.25 -4.01
CA SER A 83 0.39 1.26 -4.34
C SER A 83 0.87 2.62 -4.85
N ARG A 84 -0.05 3.56 -5.07
CA ARG A 84 0.21 4.83 -5.74
C ARG A 84 -0.05 6.05 -4.85
N SER A 85 0.06 5.86 -3.53
CA SER A 85 -0.08 6.94 -2.54
C SER A 85 1.23 7.73 -2.36
N THR A 86 1.24 8.69 -1.45
CA THR A 86 2.48 9.38 -1.02
C THR A 86 3.34 8.53 -0.06
N LYS A 87 2.95 7.27 0.19
CA LYS A 87 3.67 6.31 1.06
C LYS A 87 3.89 6.84 2.48
N LEU A 88 2.85 7.48 3.02
CA LEU A 88 2.81 8.02 4.38
C LEU A 88 1.58 7.54 5.16
N ILE A 89 1.81 7.14 6.40
CA ILE A 89 0.78 7.01 7.43
C ILE A 89 0.80 8.33 8.21
N HIS A 90 -0.11 9.25 7.83
CA HIS A 90 -0.09 10.61 8.34
C HIS A 90 -1.41 11.05 8.94
N GLY A 91 -1.35 11.84 10.01
CA GLY A 91 -2.53 12.37 10.71
C GLY A 91 -3.24 13.51 9.99
N GLY A 92 -2.64 14.03 8.90
CA GLY A 92 -3.28 15.03 8.04
C GLY A 92 -3.35 16.43 8.63
N LEU A 93 -2.21 17.06 8.89
CA LEU A 93 -2.09 18.45 9.36
C LEU A 93 -2.97 19.45 8.56
N ARG A 94 -3.22 19.17 7.26
CA ARG A 94 -4.12 19.95 6.39
C ARG A 94 -5.54 20.07 6.95
N TYR A 95 -6.06 19.05 7.66
CA TYR A 95 -7.44 19.05 8.18
C TYR A 95 -7.64 19.98 9.36
N LEU A 96 -6.56 20.36 10.05
CA LEU A 96 -6.64 21.43 11.06
C LEU A 96 -7.02 22.79 10.42
N LYS A 97 -6.50 23.07 9.21
CA LYS A 97 -6.93 24.27 8.44
C LYS A 97 -8.44 24.23 8.09
N GLN A 98 -9.02 23.04 7.97
CA GLN A 98 -10.44 22.82 7.63
C GLN A 98 -11.30 22.58 8.88
N LEU A 99 -10.76 22.78 10.10
CA LEU A 99 -11.42 22.58 11.39
C LEU A 99 -11.99 21.15 11.58
N GLN A 100 -11.43 20.14 10.90
CA GLN A 100 -11.85 18.74 10.97
C GLN A 100 -11.13 17.99 12.10
N PHE A 101 -11.31 18.43 13.34
CA PHE A 101 -10.59 17.90 14.52
C PHE A 101 -10.84 16.40 14.75
N GLY A 102 -12.06 15.92 14.49
CA GLY A 102 -12.40 14.50 14.62
C GLY A 102 -11.55 13.60 13.71
N VAL A 103 -11.33 14.03 12.45
CA VAL A 103 -10.49 13.30 11.49
C VAL A 103 -9.03 13.25 11.94
N VAL A 104 -8.50 14.36 12.48
CA VAL A 104 -7.12 14.42 12.98
C VAL A 104 -6.94 13.50 14.19
N LYS A 105 -7.92 13.48 15.11
CA LYS A 105 -7.91 12.60 16.29
C LYS A 105 -7.93 11.11 15.90
N GLU A 106 -8.85 10.72 15.00
CA GLU A 106 -8.96 9.34 14.51
C GLU A 106 -7.69 8.92 13.78
N THR A 107 -7.23 9.69 12.79
CA THR A 107 -6.03 9.36 12.02
C THR A 107 -4.76 9.39 12.87
N GLY A 108 -4.68 10.23 13.89
CA GLY A 108 -3.57 10.25 14.84
C GLY A 108 -3.51 8.99 15.70
N ALA A 109 -4.65 8.49 16.19
CA ALA A 109 -4.74 7.23 16.91
C ALA A 109 -4.39 6.03 16.02
N GLU A 110 -5.01 5.96 14.82
CA GLU A 110 -4.76 4.89 13.85
C GLU A 110 -3.28 4.85 13.42
N ARG A 111 -2.62 5.98 13.25
CA ARG A 111 -1.19 6.04 12.93
C ARG A 111 -0.33 5.26 13.91
N LYS A 112 -0.62 5.37 15.22
CA LYS A 112 0.11 4.64 16.27
C LYS A 112 -0.20 3.14 16.23
N ILE A 113 -1.46 2.76 16.01
CA ILE A 113 -1.88 1.37 15.89
C ILE A 113 -1.18 0.73 14.69
N VAL A 114 -1.26 1.34 13.51
CA VAL A 114 -0.63 0.82 12.30
C VAL A 114 0.90 0.70 12.45
N TYR A 115 1.55 1.64 13.14
CA TYR A 115 2.98 1.53 13.46
C TYR A 115 3.29 0.31 14.34
N ASN A 116 2.48 0.05 15.35
CA ASN A 116 2.70 -1.08 16.24
C ASN A 116 2.46 -2.41 15.50
N ASN A 117 1.38 -2.49 14.73
CA ASN A 117 0.98 -3.70 14.03
C ASN A 117 1.87 -4.05 12.82
N ALA A 118 2.51 -3.04 12.20
CA ALA A 118 3.36 -3.18 11.01
C ALA A 118 4.78 -2.62 11.28
N ARG A 119 5.42 -3.09 12.34
CA ARG A 119 6.65 -2.51 12.89
C ARG A 119 7.83 -2.48 11.92
N HIS A 120 7.96 -3.49 11.06
CA HIS A 120 9.02 -3.55 10.05
C HIS A 120 8.75 -2.62 8.86
N LEU A 121 7.48 -2.41 8.48
CA LEU A 121 7.09 -1.60 7.32
C LEU A 121 6.98 -0.11 7.61
N VAL A 122 6.53 0.26 8.83
CA VAL A 122 6.22 1.64 9.18
C VAL A 122 7.35 2.26 9.98
N LYS A 123 7.90 3.37 9.49
CA LYS A 123 9.06 4.02 10.09
C LYS A 123 8.75 5.45 10.47
N LYS A 124 9.05 5.81 11.72
CA LYS A 124 8.97 7.19 12.20
C LYS A 124 9.94 8.08 11.43
N SER A 125 9.49 9.23 10.99
CA SER A 125 10.30 10.18 10.23
C SER A 125 10.04 11.62 10.65
N LYS A 126 11.11 12.38 10.88
CA LYS A 126 11.04 13.81 11.18
C LYS A 126 10.73 14.58 9.89
N MET A 127 9.57 15.21 9.83
CA MET A 127 9.11 16.03 8.70
C MET A 127 9.42 17.50 8.96
N LEU A 128 10.11 18.15 8.03
CA LEU A 128 10.41 19.59 8.11
C LEU A 128 9.38 20.40 7.32
N LEU A 129 8.78 21.39 7.97
CA LEU A 129 7.78 22.32 7.42
C LEU A 129 8.35 23.75 7.43
N PRO A 130 9.04 24.19 6.38
CA PRO A 130 9.57 25.55 6.30
C PRO A 130 8.45 26.56 6.12
N PHE A 131 8.60 27.75 6.69
CA PHE A 131 7.67 28.86 6.51
C PHE A 131 8.40 30.15 6.11
N TYR A 132 7.80 30.85 5.17
CA TYR A 132 8.36 32.00 4.48
C TYR A 132 7.51 33.27 4.72
N LYS A 133 8.11 34.46 4.58
CA LYS A 133 7.35 35.72 4.60
C LYS A 133 6.42 35.76 3.38
N GLY A 134 5.13 35.95 3.62
CA GLY A 134 4.09 35.97 2.56
C GLY A 134 3.52 34.59 2.19
N GLY A 135 3.96 33.52 2.88
CA GLY A 135 3.30 32.21 2.82
C GLY A 135 2.02 32.16 3.66
N THR A 136 1.22 31.09 3.49
CA THR A 136 -0.01 30.87 4.28
C THR A 136 0.32 30.44 5.71
N LEU A 137 1.52 29.93 5.95
CA LEU A 137 2.01 29.47 7.24
C LEU A 137 3.01 30.49 7.81
N GLY A 138 2.73 30.96 9.02
CA GLY A 138 3.64 31.78 9.81
C GLY A 138 4.15 31.06 11.06
N PRO A 139 5.15 31.62 11.79
CA PRO A 139 5.70 30.97 12.98
C PRO A 139 4.67 30.64 14.05
N VAL A 140 3.77 31.55 14.34
CA VAL A 140 2.74 31.40 15.38
C VAL A 140 1.67 30.42 14.95
N THR A 141 1.12 30.59 13.74
CA THR A 141 0.07 29.70 13.21
C THR A 141 0.58 28.27 13.05
N THR A 142 1.83 28.06 12.58
CA THR A 142 2.47 26.75 12.50
C THR A 142 2.66 26.16 13.90
N SER A 143 3.11 26.95 14.88
CA SER A 143 3.29 26.47 16.25
C SER A 143 1.99 25.99 16.88
N ILE A 144 0.91 26.75 16.72
CA ILE A 144 -0.42 26.39 17.21
C ILE A 144 -0.94 25.14 16.49
N ALA A 145 -0.85 25.09 15.17
CA ALA A 145 -1.29 23.95 14.37
C ALA A 145 -0.57 22.65 14.75
N LEU A 146 0.75 22.70 14.90
CA LEU A 146 1.54 21.54 15.30
C LEU A 146 1.29 21.16 16.77
N TRP A 147 1.05 22.13 17.66
CA TRP A 147 0.67 21.84 19.04
C TRP A 147 -0.69 21.13 19.12
N MET A 148 -1.68 21.62 18.39
CA MET A 148 -3.00 20.96 18.28
C MET A 148 -2.87 19.57 17.67
N TYR A 149 -2.01 19.41 16.67
CA TYR A 149 -1.73 18.12 16.05
C TYR A 149 -1.18 17.13 17.07
N ASP A 150 -0.13 17.49 17.80
CA ASP A 150 0.49 16.64 18.84
C ASP A 150 -0.53 16.23 19.91
N TRP A 151 -1.38 17.18 20.34
CA TRP A 151 -2.41 16.93 21.34
C TRP A 151 -3.51 15.98 20.84
N LEU A 152 -4.06 16.22 19.65
CA LEU A 152 -5.11 15.39 19.05
C LEU A 152 -4.61 13.98 18.71
N ALA A 153 -3.39 13.88 18.19
CA ALA A 153 -2.78 12.62 17.80
C ALA A 153 -2.16 11.83 18.98
N LYS A 154 -2.24 12.36 20.20
CA LYS A 154 -1.63 11.78 21.42
C LYS A 154 -0.18 11.36 21.19
N VAL A 155 0.61 12.28 20.62
CA VAL A 155 2.00 12.05 20.27
C VAL A 155 2.82 11.78 21.55
N SER A 156 3.74 10.81 21.49
CA SER A 156 4.61 10.48 22.62
C SER A 156 5.61 11.60 22.92
N ASN A 157 6.08 11.70 24.17
CA ASN A 157 6.97 12.78 24.64
C ASN A 157 8.21 13.00 23.76
N ASN A 158 8.74 11.94 23.16
CA ASN A 158 9.94 12.00 22.32
C ASN A 158 9.64 12.44 20.86
N GLU A 159 8.39 12.62 20.50
CA GLU A 159 7.93 12.95 19.14
C GLU A 159 7.26 14.33 19.05
N HIS A 160 7.33 15.15 20.11
CA HIS A 160 6.76 16.49 20.10
C HIS A 160 7.43 17.39 19.06
N LYS A 161 6.64 18.30 18.53
CA LYS A 161 7.09 19.32 17.59
C LYS A 161 8.24 20.16 18.14
N LEU A 162 9.09 20.61 17.23
CA LEU A 162 10.11 21.62 17.50
C LEU A 162 9.95 22.80 16.54
N MET A 163 10.03 24.03 17.05
CA MET A 163 10.06 25.23 16.24
C MET A 163 11.49 25.69 16.04
N LEU A 164 11.95 25.73 14.80
CA LEU A 164 13.31 26.07 14.43
C LEU A 164 13.38 27.52 13.93
N LYS A 165 14.33 28.29 14.50
CA LYS A 165 14.70 29.61 13.98
C LYS A 165 15.39 29.46 12.61
N LYS A 166 15.41 30.53 11.79
CA LYS A 166 16.00 30.55 10.45
C LYS A 166 17.37 29.86 10.37
N GLN A 167 18.30 30.21 11.27
CA GLN A 167 19.65 29.64 11.25
C GLN A 167 19.67 28.14 11.51
N THR A 168 18.86 27.66 12.45
CA THR A 168 18.74 26.22 12.77
C THR A 168 18.06 25.48 11.62
N ALA A 169 17.00 26.03 11.01
CA ALA A 169 16.34 25.43 9.86
C ALA A 169 17.32 25.22 8.68
N ARG A 170 18.18 26.22 8.40
CA ARG A 170 19.25 26.13 7.39
C ARG A 170 20.30 25.05 7.70
N LYS A 171 20.67 24.88 8.98
CA LYS A 171 21.60 23.80 9.37
C LYS A 171 20.95 22.42 9.25
N THR A 172 19.64 22.33 9.55
CA THR A 172 18.84 21.11 9.44
C THR A 172 18.69 20.69 7.97
N GLU A 173 18.37 21.66 7.07
CA GLU A 173 18.28 21.41 5.64
C GLU A 173 19.00 22.53 4.85
N PRO A 174 20.28 22.28 4.45
CA PRO A 174 21.10 23.28 3.77
C PRO A 174 20.64 23.66 2.36
N LEU A 175 19.80 22.83 1.72
CA LEU A 175 19.29 23.08 0.37
C LEU A 175 18.17 24.11 0.33
N LEU A 176 17.55 24.45 1.48
CA LEU A 176 16.43 25.39 1.55
C LEU A 176 16.80 26.75 0.92
N ASN A 177 15.83 27.30 0.19
CA ASN A 177 15.87 28.69 -0.21
C ASN A 177 15.94 29.59 1.03
N GLU A 178 16.91 30.50 1.06
CA GLU A 178 17.16 31.39 2.20
C GLU A 178 16.39 32.72 2.11
N ASP A 179 15.94 33.07 0.89
CA ASP A 179 15.16 34.30 0.69
C ASP A 179 13.83 34.17 1.45
N LYS A 180 13.53 35.22 2.22
CA LYS A 180 12.28 35.33 3.02
C LYS A 180 12.03 34.17 4.02
N LEU A 181 12.95 33.22 4.21
CA LEU A 181 12.84 32.16 5.20
C LEU A 181 12.75 32.74 6.61
N LYS A 182 11.73 32.36 7.39
CA LYS A 182 11.53 32.77 8.78
C LYS A 182 11.92 31.68 9.78
N GLY A 183 11.82 30.42 9.38
CA GLY A 183 12.09 29.25 10.20
C GLY A 183 11.41 28.01 9.66
N ALA A 184 11.32 26.98 10.50
CA ALA A 184 10.61 25.75 10.18
C ALA A 184 9.96 25.12 11.42
N GLY A 185 8.88 24.39 11.22
CA GLY A 185 8.37 23.41 12.15
C GLY A 185 8.98 22.04 11.87
N LEU A 186 9.38 21.31 12.89
CA LEU A 186 9.80 19.93 12.80
C LEU A 186 8.80 19.08 13.58
N TYR A 187 8.21 18.06 12.95
CA TYR A 187 7.21 17.19 13.57
C TYR A 187 7.36 15.77 13.02
N TYR A 188 6.66 14.79 13.61
CA TYR A 188 6.79 13.41 13.19
C TYR A 188 5.61 12.97 12.33
N GLU A 189 5.93 12.31 11.22
CA GLU A 189 5.03 11.49 10.42
C GLU A 189 5.65 10.11 10.20
N TYR A 190 4.88 9.16 9.70
CA TYR A 190 5.37 7.80 9.53
C TYR A 190 5.41 7.46 8.03
N LYS A 191 6.57 7.01 7.55
CA LYS A 191 6.74 6.47 6.20
C LYS A 191 6.30 5.01 6.19
N VAL A 192 5.75 4.56 5.06
CA VAL A 192 5.33 3.18 4.85
C VAL A 192 5.53 2.79 3.39
N ASP A 193 5.78 1.52 3.13
CA ASP A 193 5.48 0.93 1.83
C ASP A 193 4.01 0.54 1.82
N ASP A 194 3.19 1.30 1.06
CA ASP A 194 1.74 1.14 1.00
C ASP A 194 1.32 -0.18 0.38
N THR A 195 2.08 -0.63 -0.62
CA THR A 195 1.85 -1.91 -1.27
C THR A 195 2.12 -3.07 -0.33
N ARG A 196 3.31 -3.05 0.31
CA ARG A 196 3.69 -4.09 1.28
C ARG A 196 2.70 -4.13 2.45
N LEU A 197 2.30 -2.97 2.98
CA LEU A 197 1.28 -2.94 4.04
C LEU A 197 -0.01 -3.65 3.63
N THR A 198 -0.50 -3.38 2.42
CA THR A 198 -1.71 -4.03 1.90
C THR A 198 -1.52 -5.54 1.78
N LEU A 199 -0.39 -5.98 1.23
CA LEU A 199 -0.07 -7.40 1.07
C LEU A 199 0.09 -8.12 2.40
N GLU A 200 0.79 -7.54 3.37
CA GLU A 200 1.01 -8.19 4.66
C GLU A 200 -0.29 -8.30 5.48
N ILE A 201 -1.25 -7.39 5.27
CA ILE A 201 -2.60 -7.52 5.83
C ILE A 201 -3.35 -8.67 5.18
N ILE A 202 -3.30 -8.80 3.84
CA ILE A 202 -3.94 -9.92 3.11
C ILE A 202 -3.30 -11.26 3.53
N LYS A 203 -1.97 -11.32 3.58
CA LYS A 203 -1.25 -12.53 4.05
C LYS A 203 -1.70 -12.93 5.44
N LYS A 204 -1.73 -11.97 6.38
CA LYS A 204 -2.19 -12.23 7.76
C LYS A 204 -3.62 -12.75 7.80
N SER A 205 -4.48 -12.23 6.94
CA SER A 205 -5.85 -12.71 6.83
C SER A 205 -5.92 -14.15 6.34
N VAL A 206 -5.10 -14.51 5.34
CA VAL A 206 -5.02 -15.89 4.83
C VAL A 206 -4.40 -16.83 5.87
N GLU A 207 -3.36 -16.41 6.58
CA GLU A 207 -2.78 -17.12 7.73
C GLU A 207 -3.83 -17.37 8.83
N SER A 208 -4.84 -16.50 8.94
CA SER A 208 -5.96 -16.63 9.88
C SER A 208 -7.18 -17.39 9.32
N GLY A 209 -7.09 -17.96 8.10
CA GLY A 209 -8.10 -18.83 7.49
C GLY A 209 -8.96 -18.19 6.40
N ALA A 210 -8.79 -16.90 6.08
CA ALA A 210 -9.47 -16.26 4.96
C ALA A 210 -8.97 -16.77 3.60
N THR A 211 -9.75 -16.53 2.53
CA THR A 211 -9.34 -16.81 1.15
C THR A 211 -9.17 -15.50 0.38
N ALA A 212 -8.07 -15.33 -0.36
CA ALA A 212 -7.86 -14.17 -1.23
C ALA A 212 -7.35 -14.60 -2.60
N LEU A 213 -7.93 -14.02 -3.67
CA LEU A 213 -7.58 -14.32 -5.05
C LEU A 213 -7.38 -13.02 -5.85
N ASN A 214 -6.25 -12.90 -6.51
CA ASN A 214 -6.01 -11.89 -7.52
C ASN A 214 -6.40 -12.42 -8.92
N TYR A 215 -6.42 -11.54 -9.94
CA TYR A 215 -6.82 -11.85 -11.32
C TYR A 215 -8.21 -12.48 -11.44
N THR A 216 -9.09 -12.23 -10.47
CA THR A 216 -10.47 -12.75 -10.42
C THR A 216 -11.44 -11.56 -10.41
N GLU A 217 -12.01 -11.26 -11.59
CA GLU A 217 -12.90 -10.12 -11.79
C GLU A 217 -14.36 -10.50 -11.58
N VAL A 218 -15.07 -9.74 -10.76
CA VAL A 218 -16.53 -9.84 -10.67
C VAL A 218 -17.14 -9.17 -11.89
N ILE A 219 -17.86 -9.96 -12.69
CA ILE A 219 -18.47 -9.53 -13.95
C ILE A 219 -19.99 -9.40 -13.87
N ASP A 220 -20.64 -10.04 -12.87
CA ASP A 220 -22.09 -9.95 -12.66
C ASP A 220 -22.45 -10.36 -11.22
N PHE A 221 -23.68 -10.06 -10.77
CA PHE A 221 -24.24 -10.50 -9.50
C PHE A 221 -25.27 -11.62 -9.69
N ILE A 222 -25.35 -12.51 -8.70
CA ILE A 222 -26.33 -13.59 -8.61
C ILE A 222 -27.34 -13.20 -7.52
N TYR A 223 -28.64 -13.40 -7.81
CA TYR A 223 -29.73 -12.99 -6.91
C TYR A 223 -30.52 -14.18 -6.40
N GLU A 224 -30.88 -14.13 -5.13
CA GLU A 224 -31.86 -15.00 -4.46
C GLU A 224 -32.93 -14.10 -3.82
N MET A 225 -34.21 -14.26 -4.15
CA MET A 225 -35.32 -13.45 -3.63
C MET A 225 -35.04 -11.93 -3.65
N ASP A 226 -34.62 -11.42 -4.82
CA ASP A 226 -34.28 -10.01 -5.07
C ASP A 226 -33.09 -9.46 -4.24
N LYS A 227 -32.34 -10.32 -3.55
CA LYS A 227 -31.11 -9.96 -2.82
C LYS A 227 -29.90 -10.53 -3.52
N VAL A 228 -28.82 -9.76 -3.49
CA VAL A 228 -27.51 -10.23 -3.95
C VAL A 228 -27.06 -11.38 -3.04
N ALA A 229 -26.85 -12.56 -3.61
CA ALA A 229 -26.51 -13.79 -2.91
C ALA A 229 -25.20 -14.42 -3.42
N GLY A 230 -24.64 -13.88 -4.51
CA GLY A 230 -23.41 -14.37 -5.11
C GLY A 230 -22.90 -13.45 -6.22
N VAL A 231 -21.78 -13.86 -6.81
CA VAL A 231 -21.15 -13.19 -7.93
C VAL A 231 -20.76 -14.19 -9.01
N LYS A 232 -20.85 -13.76 -10.28
CA LYS A 232 -20.21 -14.42 -11.41
C LYS A 232 -18.85 -13.77 -11.61
N VAL A 233 -17.79 -14.57 -11.68
CA VAL A 233 -16.42 -14.09 -11.81
C VAL A 233 -15.74 -14.63 -13.07
N LEU A 234 -14.82 -13.85 -13.62
CA LEU A 234 -13.89 -14.25 -14.67
C LEU A 234 -12.48 -14.37 -14.05
N ASP A 235 -11.88 -15.55 -14.14
CA ASP A 235 -10.45 -15.70 -13.87
C ASP A 235 -9.64 -15.33 -15.12
N HIS A 236 -8.91 -14.23 -15.05
CA HIS A 236 -8.10 -13.72 -16.15
C HIS A 236 -6.90 -14.60 -16.52
N LEU A 237 -6.48 -15.51 -15.64
CA LEU A 237 -5.32 -16.37 -15.91
C LEU A 237 -5.71 -17.63 -16.72
N ASN A 238 -6.90 -18.21 -16.47
CA ASN A 238 -7.36 -19.40 -17.16
C ASN A 238 -8.54 -19.13 -18.13
N GLN A 239 -9.08 -17.88 -18.15
CA GLN A 239 -10.20 -17.44 -18.97
C GLN A 239 -11.52 -18.20 -18.71
N GLN A 240 -11.67 -18.74 -17.50
CA GLN A 240 -12.88 -19.45 -17.08
C GLN A 240 -13.76 -18.58 -16.17
N THR A 241 -15.05 -18.84 -16.20
CA THR A 241 -16.03 -18.20 -15.31
C THR A 241 -16.47 -19.15 -14.22
N TYR A 242 -16.70 -18.58 -13.02
CA TYR A 242 -17.17 -19.31 -11.84
C TYR A 242 -18.32 -18.56 -11.20
N GLU A 243 -19.18 -19.29 -10.49
CA GLU A 243 -20.22 -18.72 -9.63
C GLU A 243 -19.84 -18.94 -8.16
N LEU A 244 -19.81 -17.85 -7.41
CA LEU A 244 -19.40 -17.85 -6.01
C LEU A 244 -20.52 -17.26 -5.16
N TYR A 245 -20.83 -17.88 -4.03
CA TYR A 245 -21.97 -17.50 -3.19
C TYR A 245 -21.51 -16.99 -1.81
N ALA A 246 -22.21 -15.95 -1.31
CA ALA A 246 -21.97 -15.37 0.00
C ALA A 246 -23.27 -14.91 0.66
N ASP A 247 -23.27 -14.79 1.99
CA ASP A 247 -24.39 -14.20 2.71
C ASP A 247 -24.39 -12.66 2.55
N HIS A 248 -23.22 -12.04 2.53
CA HIS A 248 -23.03 -10.60 2.28
C HIS A 248 -21.93 -10.34 1.27
N ILE A 249 -22.15 -9.37 0.38
CA ILE A 249 -21.18 -8.96 -0.62
C ILE A 249 -20.80 -7.51 -0.39
N VAL A 250 -19.49 -7.25 -0.33
CA VAL A 250 -18.91 -5.95 -0.06
C VAL A 250 -18.15 -5.44 -1.27
N ASN A 251 -18.55 -4.31 -1.82
CA ASN A 251 -17.84 -3.57 -2.86
C ASN A 251 -16.84 -2.59 -2.21
N ALA A 252 -15.56 -2.95 -2.19
CA ALA A 252 -14.44 -2.15 -1.67
C ALA A 252 -13.46 -1.74 -2.80
N THR A 253 -13.96 -1.51 -4.01
CA THR A 253 -13.18 -1.32 -5.23
C THR A 253 -12.64 0.11 -5.43
N GLY A 254 -12.77 0.99 -4.44
CA GLY A 254 -12.18 2.34 -4.45
C GLY A 254 -12.61 3.18 -5.68
N PRO A 255 -11.70 3.51 -6.63
CA PRO A 255 -12.05 4.27 -7.84
C PRO A 255 -13.11 3.62 -8.73
N TRP A 256 -13.28 2.31 -8.65
CA TRP A 256 -14.25 1.53 -9.46
C TRP A 256 -15.57 1.27 -8.74
N THR A 257 -15.78 1.82 -7.53
CA THR A 257 -17.00 1.57 -6.72
C THR A 257 -18.29 1.77 -7.49
N ASP A 258 -18.43 2.87 -8.24
CA ASP A 258 -19.63 3.14 -9.03
C ASP A 258 -19.79 2.15 -10.20
N GLY A 259 -18.68 1.73 -10.82
CA GLY A 259 -18.70 0.76 -11.92
C GLY A 259 -19.19 -0.62 -11.46
N VAL A 260 -18.71 -1.10 -10.32
CA VAL A 260 -19.19 -2.37 -9.75
C VAL A 260 -20.62 -2.25 -9.26
N ALA A 261 -21.01 -1.13 -8.64
CA ALA A 261 -22.40 -0.90 -8.23
C ALA A 261 -23.38 -0.81 -9.43
N GLN A 262 -22.92 -0.48 -10.64
CA GLN A 262 -23.73 -0.49 -11.86
C GLN A 262 -24.01 -1.89 -12.41
N LEU A 263 -23.26 -2.91 -11.98
CA LEU A 263 -23.58 -4.31 -12.29
C LEU A 263 -24.83 -4.79 -11.53
N ASP A 264 -25.23 -4.10 -10.45
CA ASP A 264 -26.44 -4.43 -9.69
C ASP A 264 -27.69 -4.16 -10.53
N ALA A 265 -28.57 -5.17 -10.68
CA ALA A 265 -29.77 -5.14 -11.54
C ALA A 265 -30.71 -3.97 -11.25
N GLN A 266 -30.75 -3.50 -10.01
CA GLN A 266 -31.52 -2.31 -9.61
C GLN A 266 -30.67 -1.03 -9.77
N LYS A 267 -30.45 -0.60 -11.02
CA LYS A 267 -29.60 0.51 -11.49
C LYS A 267 -29.84 1.91 -10.86
N ASN A 268 -30.48 2.02 -9.71
CA ASN A 268 -30.76 3.29 -9.03
C ASN A 268 -29.56 3.82 -8.22
N SER A 269 -28.32 3.43 -8.54
CA SER A 269 -27.16 3.98 -7.88
C SER A 269 -26.80 5.35 -8.47
N SER A 270 -27.15 6.42 -7.74
CA SER A 270 -26.60 7.75 -7.99
C SER A 270 -25.06 7.70 -7.91
N LYS A 271 -24.37 8.50 -8.71
CA LYS A 271 -22.91 8.67 -8.65
C LYS A 271 -22.46 8.93 -7.19
N LYS A 272 -21.63 8.04 -6.65
CA LYS A 272 -21.12 8.11 -5.27
C LYS A 272 -19.72 8.70 -5.20
N VAL A 273 -18.92 8.51 -6.26
CA VAL A 273 -17.49 8.77 -6.28
C VAL A 273 -17.10 9.71 -7.42
N ILE A 274 -16.26 10.69 -7.12
CA ILE A 274 -15.51 11.46 -8.10
C ILE A 274 -14.03 11.28 -7.84
N LEU A 275 -13.23 11.37 -8.91
CA LEU A 275 -11.82 11.04 -8.85
C LEU A 275 -10.94 12.29 -8.91
N SER A 276 -9.92 12.31 -8.07
CA SER A 276 -8.83 13.27 -8.13
C SER A 276 -7.52 12.53 -8.35
N LYS A 277 -6.81 12.90 -9.42
CA LYS A 277 -5.48 12.37 -9.75
C LYS A 277 -4.40 13.12 -8.97
N GLY A 278 -3.45 12.38 -8.44
CA GLY A 278 -2.23 12.94 -7.86
C GLY A 278 -1.01 12.20 -8.36
N ILE A 279 -0.05 12.95 -8.92
CA ILE A 279 1.19 12.37 -9.42
C ILE A 279 2.36 12.55 -8.44
N HIS A 280 3.37 11.69 -8.61
CA HIS A 280 4.68 11.85 -7.99
C HIS A 280 5.76 11.69 -9.06
N ILE A 281 6.85 12.44 -8.91
CA ILE A 281 8.08 12.29 -9.68
C ILE A 281 9.17 11.72 -8.79
N VAL A 282 10.04 10.89 -9.34
CA VAL A 282 11.18 10.26 -8.65
C VAL A 282 12.46 10.75 -9.28
N VAL A 283 13.38 11.20 -8.45
CA VAL A 283 14.71 11.64 -8.89
C VAL A 283 15.79 10.91 -8.10
N PRO A 284 16.99 10.67 -8.65
CA PRO A 284 18.10 10.10 -7.90
C PRO A 284 18.43 10.94 -6.67
N PHE A 285 18.70 10.32 -5.52
CA PHE A 285 19.04 11.01 -4.29
C PHE A 285 20.20 12.01 -4.46
N ARG A 286 21.21 11.66 -5.26
CA ARG A 286 22.34 12.56 -5.57
C ARG A 286 21.95 13.90 -6.21
N LYS A 287 20.76 13.96 -6.85
CA LYS A 287 20.22 15.18 -7.45
C LYS A 287 19.47 16.05 -6.44
N LEU A 288 18.79 15.42 -5.49
CA LEU A 288 18.09 16.12 -4.40
C LEU A 288 18.36 15.38 -3.07
N PRO A 289 19.55 15.55 -2.47
CA PRO A 289 19.98 14.81 -1.27
C PRO A 289 19.42 15.44 0.01
N LEU A 290 18.11 15.35 0.20
CA LEU A 290 17.42 15.86 1.39
C LEU A 290 17.83 15.07 2.64
N LYS A 291 18.10 15.78 3.75
CA LYS A 291 18.43 15.17 5.04
C LYS A 291 17.21 14.55 5.74
N GLN A 292 16.03 15.06 5.46
CA GLN A 292 14.76 14.56 6.00
C GLN A 292 13.61 14.88 5.03
N PRO A 293 12.44 14.21 5.21
CA PRO A 293 11.21 14.55 4.48
C PRO A 293 10.81 16.01 4.69
N MET A 294 10.34 16.61 3.61
CA MET A 294 9.89 18.00 3.55
C MET A 294 8.39 18.07 3.25
N TYR A 295 7.70 19.01 3.91
CA TYR A 295 6.31 19.35 3.61
C TYR A 295 6.23 20.88 3.40
N PHE A 296 5.91 21.34 2.19
CA PHE A 296 6.08 22.74 1.82
C PHE A 296 5.00 23.24 0.88
N GLU A 297 4.82 24.55 0.83
CA GLU A 297 3.86 25.20 -0.07
C GLU A 297 4.42 25.35 -1.49
N SER A 298 3.62 24.96 -2.49
CA SER A 298 3.87 25.28 -3.89
C SER A 298 3.89 26.80 -4.11
N ILE A 299 4.84 27.25 -4.92
CA ILE A 299 4.89 28.66 -5.34
C ILE A 299 3.72 29.03 -6.26
N VAL A 300 3.16 28.02 -6.96
CA VAL A 300 2.15 28.22 -8.01
C VAL A 300 0.76 28.51 -7.39
N ASP A 301 0.31 27.68 -6.44
CA ASP A 301 -1.07 27.69 -5.95
C ASP A 301 -1.20 27.56 -4.41
N LYS A 302 -0.10 27.58 -3.69
CA LYS A 302 -0.02 27.44 -2.22
C LYS A 302 -0.50 26.08 -1.70
N ARG A 303 -0.68 25.09 -2.54
CA ARG A 303 -0.92 23.70 -2.10
C ARG A 303 0.32 23.12 -1.46
N MET A 304 0.10 22.19 -0.56
CA MET A 304 1.19 21.53 0.13
C MET A 304 1.71 20.34 -0.68
N ILE A 305 3.02 20.28 -0.83
CA ILE A 305 3.78 19.26 -1.56
C ILE A 305 4.72 18.55 -0.58
N PHE A 306 4.94 17.27 -0.79
CA PHE A 306 5.97 16.49 -0.11
C PHE A 306 7.20 16.31 -1.00
N ALA A 307 8.40 16.33 -0.40
CA ALA A 307 9.63 15.80 -1.00
C ALA A 307 10.25 14.86 0.03
N ILE A 308 10.38 13.59 -0.32
CA ILE A 308 10.68 12.52 0.64
C ILE A 308 11.88 11.71 0.16
N PRO A 309 12.99 11.68 0.91
CA PRO A 309 14.10 10.78 0.63
C PRO A 309 13.69 9.33 0.87
N HIS A 310 14.01 8.47 -0.09
CA HIS A 310 13.71 7.05 -0.09
C HIS A 310 14.88 6.29 -0.72
N ASP A 311 15.76 5.75 0.09
CA ASP A 311 16.97 5.04 -0.30
C ASP A 311 17.88 5.86 -1.24
N ASP A 312 18.02 5.39 -2.49
CA ASP A 312 18.84 6.05 -3.52
C ASP A 312 18.08 7.10 -4.32
N TYR A 313 16.86 7.43 -3.90
CA TYR A 313 15.96 8.35 -4.58
C TYR A 313 15.36 9.37 -3.61
N THR A 314 14.83 10.43 -4.20
CA THR A 314 13.88 11.35 -3.56
C THR A 314 12.64 11.41 -4.43
N TYR A 315 11.45 11.21 -3.87
CA TYR A 315 10.21 11.41 -4.60
C TYR A 315 9.49 12.67 -4.14
N ILE A 316 8.81 13.34 -5.10
CA ILE A 316 8.16 14.63 -4.91
C ILE A 316 6.71 14.51 -5.37
N GLY A 317 5.75 14.97 -4.57
CA GLY A 317 4.32 14.93 -4.87
C GLY A 317 3.50 15.56 -3.75
N THR A 318 2.22 15.91 -3.96
CA THR A 318 1.44 15.40 -5.06
C THR A 318 0.59 16.53 -5.68
N THR A 319 0.19 16.34 -6.93
CA THR A 319 -0.86 17.14 -7.56
C THR A 319 -2.26 16.76 -7.06
N ASP A 320 -3.29 17.50 -7.45
CA ASP A 320 -4.70 17.24 -7.07
C ASP A 320 -5.59 17.75 -8.20
N THR A 321 -5.69 16.98 -9.30
CA THR A 321 -6.41 17.34 -10.53
C THR A 321 -7.67 16.48 -10.70
N PRO A 322 -8.83 17.05 -11.10
CA PRO A 322 -10.00 16.27 -11.48
C PRO A 322 -9.63 15.22 -12.54
N TYR A 323 -10.26 14.04 -12.48
CA TYR A 323 -9.93 12.94 -13.38
C TYR A 323 -11.18 12.18 -13.83
N GLU A 324 -11.37 12.08 -15.15
CA GLU A 324 -12.50 11.39 -15.78
C GLU A 324 -12.06 10.41 -16.88
N GLU A 325 -10.74 10.23 -17.06
CA GLU A 325 -10.16 9.35 -18.06
C GLU A 325 -10.07 7.89 -17.58
N ASP A 326 -9.26 7.08 -18.24
CA ASP A 326 -9.06 5.66 -17.93
C ASP A 326 -8.55 5.45 -16.50
N LYS A 327 -9.36 4.81 -15.67
CA LYS A 327 -9.05 4.51 -14.26
C LYS A 327 -7.99 3.44 -14.11
N ASP A 328 -7.84 2.58 -15.09
CA ASP A 328 -6.92 1.45 -15.04
C ASP A 328 -5.48 1.87 -15.33
N HIS A 329 -5.26 2.93 -16.13
CA HIS A 329 -3.95 3.41 -16.55
C HIS A 329 -3.75 4.91 -16.33
N PRO A 330 -3.94 5.45 -15.11
CA PRO A 330 -3.71 6.86 -14.86
C PRO A 330 -2.22 7.19 -15.03
N GLN A 331 -1.93 8.26 -15.77
CA GLN A 331 -0.56 8.69 -16.07
C GLN A 331 -0.31 10.12 -15.62
N ALA A 332 0.97 10.45 -15.39
CA ALA A 332 1.41 11.83 -15.20
C ALA A 332 1.35 12.56 -16.54
N THR A 333 1.00 13.85 -16.50
CA THR A 333 1.07 14.76 -17.66
C THR A 333 2.29 15.67 -17.58
N GLY A 334 2.76 16.18 -18.72
CA GLY A 334 3.86 17.14 -18.76
C GLY A 334 3.62 18.39 -17.92
N LYS A 335 2.39 18.90 -17.86
CA LYS A 335 1.98 20.05 -17.03
C LYS A 335 2.09 19.76 -15.53
N GLU A 336 1.68 18.55 -15.10
CA GLU A 336 1.77 18.15 -13.70
C GLU A 336 3.23 17.97 -13.25
N VAL A 337 4.08 17.44 -14.12
CA VAL A 337 5.52 17.31 -13.88
C VAL A 337 6.16 18.68 -13.75
N GLU A 338 5.86 19.61 -14.66
CA GLU A 338 6.37 20.98 -14.61
C GLU A 338 5.96 21.70 -13.33
N TYR A 339 4.70 21.56 -12.90
CA TYR A 339 4.20 22.10 -11.63
C TYR A 339 5.05 21.64 -10.43
N LEU A 340 5.38 20.34 -10.36
CA LEU A 340 6.21 19.80 -9.28
C LEU A 340 7.65 20.29 -9.36
N LEU A 341 8.23 20.33 -10.56
CA LEU A 341 9.59 20.84 -10.77
C LEU A 341 9.71 22.34 -10.41
N GLN A 342 8.78 23.19 -10.84
CA GLN A 342 8.76 24.61 -10.50
C GLN A 342 8.69 24.82 -8.98
N SER A 343 7.81 24.08 -8.31
CA SER A 343 7.65 24.19 -6.85
C SER A 343 8.89 23.69 -6.10
N CYS A 344 9.50 22.61 -6.56
CA CYS A 344 10.71 22.04 -5.98
C CYS A 344 11.92 22.97 -6.18
N ASN A 345 12.15 23.45 -7.40
CA ASN A 345 13.28 24.32 -7.74
C ASN A 345 13.21 25.67 -7.02
N HIS A 346 11.99 26.19 -6.79
CA HIS A 346 11.83 27.39 -5.97
C HIS A 346 12.26 27.15 -4.52
N LEU A 347 11.94 26.00 -3.95
CA LEU A 347 12.31 25.67 -2.56
C LEU A 347 13.79 25.30 -2.43
N PHE A 348 14.36 24.61 -3.41
CA PHE A 348 15.73 24.08 -3.41
C PHE A 348 16.59 24.65 -4.55
N PRO A 349 16.84 25.97 -4.59
CA PRO A 349 17.56 26.59 -5.70
C PRO A 349 19.03 26.14 -5.82
N LYS A 350 19.58 25.53 -4.77
CA LYS A 350 20.95 24.96 -4.75
C LYS A 350 21.03 23.55 -5.38
N ALA A 351 19.90 22.92 -5.65
CA ALA A 351 19.79 21.60 -6.27
C ALA A 351 18.67 21.60 -7.34
N PRO A 352 18.79 22.41 -8.39
CA PRO A 352 17.75 22.54 -9.40
C PRO A 352 17.59 21.23 -10.17
N LEU A 353 16.34 20.84 -10.40
CA LEU A 353 15.95 19.64 -11.13
C LEU A 353 15.44 20.02 -12.53
N THR A 354 15.72 19.14 -13.48
CA THR A 354 15.23 19.21 -14.85
C THR A 354 14.46 17.94 -15.21
N ASP A 355 13.78 17.94 -16.35
CA ASP A 355 13.07 16.77 -16.89
C ASP A 355 13.99 15.55 -17.04
N SER A 356 15.28 15.77 -17.35
CA SER A 356 16.27 14.70 -17.52
C SER A 356 16.67 14.02 -16.19
N ASP A 357 16.41 14.65 -15.06
CA ASP A 357 16.71 14.12 -13.74
C ASP A 357 15.61 13.15 -13.23
N ILE A 358 14.47 13.10 -13.91
CA ILE A 358 13.35 12.23 -13.50
C ILE A 358 13.61 10.80 -13.95
N SER A 359 13.66 9.87 -12.99
CA SER A 359 13.86 8.45 -13.22
C SER A 359 12.56 7.70 -13.50
N SER A 360 11.46 8.12 -12.88
CA SER A 360 10.12 7.53 -13.03
C SER A 360 9.04 8.46 -12.48
N THR A 361 7.79 8.17 -12.80
CA THR A 361 6.61 8.82 -12.23
C THR A 361 5.57 7.78 -11.83
N TRP A 362 4.65 8.12 -10.93
CA TRP A 362 3.41 7.39 -10.76
C TRP A 362 2.23 8.33 -10.56
N ALA A 363 1.06 7.87 -10.97
CA ALA A 363 -0.21 8.57 -10.80
C ALA A 363 -1.19 7.70 -10.01
N GLY A 364 -1.78 8.26 -8.95
CA GLY A 364 -2.79 7.60 -8.12
C GLY A 364 -4.12 8.34 -8.16
N LEU A 365 -5.22 7.60 -8.16
CA LEU A 365 -6.58 8.14 -8.14
C LEU A 365 -7.14 8.11 -6.72
N ARG A 366 -7.61 9.26 -6.23
CA ARG A 366 -8.30 9.39 -4.94
C ARG A 366 -9.80 9.31 -5.17
N PRO A 367 -10.50 8.29 -4.66
CA PRO A 367 -11.96 8.25 -4.68
C PRO A 367 -12.49 9.21 -3.60
N LEU A 368 -13.14 10.28 -4.00
CA LEU A 368 -13.75 11.27 -3.10
C LEU A 368 -15.26 11.07 -3.13
N ILE A 369 -15.93 11.20 -1.97
CA ILE A 369 -17.39 11.09 -1.91
C ILE A 369 -18.01 12.29 -2.61
N TYR A 370 -18.84 12.02 -3.62
CA TYR A 370 -19.58 13.06 -4.33
C TYR A 370 -20.61 13.73 -3.41
N LYS A 371 -20.62 15.05 -3.40
CA LYS A 371 -21.66 15.85 -2.73
C LYS A 371 -22.13 16.95 -3.68
N PRO A 372 -23.41 16.99 -4.06
CA PRO A 372 -23.94 18.02 -4.96
C PRO A 372 -23.60 19.44 -4.46
N GLY A 373 -23.17 20.30 -5.38
CA GLY A 373 -22.90 21.72 -5.09
C GLY A 373 -21.58 22.02 -4.39
N LYS A 374 -20.71 21.00 -4.13
CA LYS A 374 -19.37 21.21 -3.56
C LYS A 374 -18.28 21.10 -4.63
N SER A 375 -17.29 21.99 -4.55
CA SER A 375 -16.07 21.90 -5.35
C SER A 375 -15.15 20.79 -4.86
N PHE A 376 -14.22 20.30 -5.70
CA PHE A 376 -13.25 19.27 -5.35
C PHE A 376 -12.46 19.57 -4.07
N SER A 377 -12.10 20.82 -3.83
CA SER A 377 -11.35 21.26 -2.65
C SER A 377 -12.15 21.19 -1.34
N GLU A 378 -13.49 21.22 -1.44
CA GLU A 378 -14.42 21.21 -0.30
C GLU A 378 -14.94 19.81 0.05
N LEU A 379 -14.65 18.80 -0.81
CA LEU A 379 -15.12 17.45 -0.58
C LEU A 379 -14.42 16.81 0.61
N SER A 380 -15.24 16.18 1.43
CA SER A 380 -14.77 15.41 2.58
C SER A 380 -13.96 14.19 2.10
N ARG A 381 -12.90 13.88 2.83
CA ARG A 381 -12.16 12.62 2.69
C ARG A 381 -12.57 11.59 3.74
N LYS A 382 -13.77 11.75 4.32
CA LYS A 382 -14.40 10.69 5.11
C LYS A 382 -14.81 9.55 4.19
N ASP A 383 -14.79 8.36 4.73
CA ASP A 383 -15.41 7.20 4.13
C ASP A 383 -16.92 7.19 4.43
N GLU A 384 -17.68 6.59 3.54
CA GLU A 384 -19.10 6.36 3.71
C GLU A 384 -19.44 4.93 3.27
N VAL A 385 -20.33 4.26 4.05
CA VAL A 385 -20.88 2.94 3.74
C VAL A 385 -22.28 3.13 3.16
N PHE A 386 -22.58 2.46 2.07
CA PHE A 386 -23.86 2.51 1.36
C PHE A 386 -24.40 1.09 1.23
N ILE A 387 -25.69 0.88 1.43
CA ILE A 387 -26.38 -0.41 1.21
C ILE A 387 -27.39 -0.19 0.09
N SER A 388 -27.32 -0.99 -0.99
CA SER A 388 -28.31 -0.96 -2.06
C SER A 388 -29.61 -1.66 -1.63
N GLN A 389 -30.68 -1.51 -2.43
CA GLN A 389 -31.94 -2.22 -2.16
C GLN A 389 -31.78 -3.74 -2.26
N THR A 390 -30.86 -4.21 -3.07
CA THR A 390 -30.52 -5.64 -3.20
C THR A 390 -29.64 -6.17 -2.06
N GLY A 391 -29.12 -5.29 -1.19
CA GLY A 391 -28.25 -5.68 -0.07
C GLY A 391 -26.75 -5.59 -0.38
N LEU A 392 -26.33 -5.13 -1.58
CA LEU A 392 -24.92 -4.87 -1.86
C LEU A 392 -24.40 -3.76 -0.95
N ILE A 393 -23.38 -4.06 -0.16
CA ILE A 393 -22.69 -3.10 0.73
C ILE A 393 -21.53 -2.49 -0.04
N SER A 394 -21.49 -1.17 -0.16
CA SER A 394 -20.39 -0.45 -0.82
C SER A 394 -19.71 0.48 0.16
N ILE A 395 -18.38 0.50 0.15
CA ILE A 395 -17.60 1.49 0.91
C ILE A 395 -16.74 2.30 -0.05
N ALA A 396 -16.75 3.62 0.10
CA ALA A 396 -15.95 4.54 -0.70
C ALA A 396 -15.36 5.67 0.14
N GLY A 397 -14.36 6.37 -0.41
CA GLY A 397 -13.65 7.44 0.28
C GLY A 397 -12.57 6.93 1.23
N GLY A 398 -12.30 7.71 2.29
CA GLY A 398 -11.32 7.36 3.30
C GLY A 398 -9.86 7.59 2.91
N LYS A 399 -8.97 7.03 3.71
CA LYS A 399 -7.51 7.16 3.58
C LYS A 399 -6.81 5.88 3.98
N LEU A 400 -5.59 5.71 3.46
CA LEU A 400 -4.67 4.64 3.86
C LEU A 400 -4.56 4.52 5.39
N THR A 401 -4.33 5.61 6.12
CA THR A 401 -4.17 5.60 7.59
C THR A 401 -5.39 5.06 8.33
N GLY A 402 -6.60 5.29 7.80
CA GLY A 402 -7.86 4.93 8.47
C GLY A 402 -8.45 3.58 8.04
N TYR A 403 -7.71 2.77 7.27
CA TYR A 403 -8.23 1.54 6.67
C TYR A 403 -8.89 0.59 7.68
N ARG A 404 -8.31 0.47 8.86
CA ARG A 404 -8.79 -0.40 9.93
C ARG A 404 -10.16 0.04 10.43
N LYS A 405 -10.35 1.36 10.67
CA LYS A 405 -11.65 1.92 11.08
C LYS A 405 -12.71 1.84 9.96
N MET A 406 -12.29 1.92 8.71
CA MET A 406 -13.17 1.68 7.56
C MET A 406 -13.67 0.24 7.56
N ALA A 407 -12.78 -0.72 7.77
CA ALA A 407 -13.11 -2.15 7.87
C ALA A 407 -14.07 -2.41 9.04
N GLU A 408 -13.77 -1.89 10.22
CA GLU A 408 -14.60 -2.01 11.42
C GLU A 408 -16.04 -1.52 11.17
N ARG A 409 -16.23 -0.38 10.45
CA ARG A 409 -17.56 0.12 10.09
C ARG A 409 -18.31 -0.85 9.17
N VAL A 410 -17.63 -1.42 8.18
CA VAL A 410 -18.26 -2.38 7.25
C VAL A 410 -18.66 -3.66 7.98
N ILE A 411 -17.76 -4.26 8.76
CA ILE A 411 -18.07 -5.50 9.50
C ILE A 411 -19.15 -5.25 10.54
N GLN A 412 -19.15 -4.09 11.22
CA GLN A 412 -20.25 -3.74 12.13
C GLN A 412 -21.58 -3.62 11.38
N THR A 413 -21.59 -3.02 10.19
CA THR A 413 -22.80 -2.96 9.35
C THR A 413 -23.32 -4.38 9.02
N ILE A 414 -22.42 -5.31 8.69
CA ILE A 414 -22.78 -6.71 8.42
C ILE A 414 -23.37 -7.39 9.65
N ILE A 415 -22.75 -7.21 10.82
CA ILE A 415 -23.27 -7.74 12.10
C ILE A 415 -24.68 -7.21 12.37
N ASP A 416 -24.91 -5.91 12.14
CA ASP A 416 -26.20 -5.28 12.34
C ASP A 416 -27.25 -5.81 11.34
N GLU A 417 -26.87 -6.12 10.09
CA GLU A 417 -27.77 -6.78 9.12
C GLU A 417 -28.10 -8.23 9.53
N PHE A 418 -27.13 -9.02 10.00
CA PHE A 418 -27.41 -10.37 10.55
C PHE A 418 -28.41 -10.32 11.72
N LYS A 419 -28.25 -9.35 12.63
CA LYS A 419 -29.15 -9.19 13.80
C LYS A 419 -30.60 -8.83 13.42
N LYS A 420 -30.84 -8.21 12.26
CA LYS A 420 -32.19 -7.89 11.76
C LYS A 420 -32.92 -9.11 11.20
N THR A 421 -32.20 -10.15 10.84
CA THR A 421 -32.77 -11.36 10.25
C THR A 421 -33.17 -12.33 11.39
N GLU A 422 -34.44 -12.38 11.76
CA GLU A 422 -35.00 -13.01 12.99
C GLU A 422 -34.65 -14.50 13.23
N HIS A 423 -33.96 -15.16 12.29
CA HIS A 423 -33.72 -16.62 12.37
C HIS A 423 -32.24 -17.02 12.17
N LYS A 424 -31.32 -16.10 12.03
CA LYS A 424 -29.87 -16.41 11.87
C LYS A 424 -29.10 -15.89 13.08
N SER A 425 -28.47 -16.79 13.84
CA SER A 425 -27.42 -16.38 14.79
C SER A 425 -26.27 -15.73 14.04
N VAL A 426 -25.72 -14.64 14.58
CA VAL A 426 -24.52 -14.02 14.01
C VAL A 426 -23.37 -15.04 14.12
N PRO A 427 -22.72 -15.42 13.00
CA PRO A 427 -21.69 -16.45 13.01
C PRO A 427 -20.33 -15.85 13.43
N VAL A 428 -20.30 -15.12 14.55
CA VAL A 428 -19.09 -14.47 15.05
C VAL A 428 -18.68 -15.00 16.40
N LEU A 429 -17.38 -15.13 16.62
CA LEU A 429 -16.78 -15.39 17.92
C LEU A 429 -16.60 -14.10 18.73
N HIS A 430 -16.38 -12.97 18.04
CA HIS A 430 -16.12 -11.67 18.63
C HIS A 430 -16.92 -10.57 17.94
N GLU A 431 -17.77 -9.84 18.68
CA GLU A 431 -18.48 -8.67 18.12
C GLU A 431 -17.57 -7.44 18.02
N GLU A 432 -16.57 -7.31 18.87
CA GLU A 432 -15.63 -6.21 18.86
C GLU A 432 -14.48 -6.44 17.87
N ALA A 433 -13.98 -5.36 17.27
CA ALA A 433 -12.83 -5.42 16.38
C ALA A 433 -11.56 -5.76 17.18
N LEU A 434 -10.77 -6.69 16.68
CA LEU A 434 -9.49 -7.12 17.28
C LEU A 434 -8.27 -6.63 16.48
N THR A 435 -8.50 -5.91 15.39
CA THR A 435 -7.43 -5.50 14.45
C THR A 435 -6.48 -4.44 14.99
N ASP A 436 -6.78 -3.80 16.10
CA ASP A 436 -5.85 -2.90 16.80
C ASP A 436 -4.73 -3.65 17.55
N LEU A 437 -4.95 -4.92 17.85
CA LEU A 437 -3.99 -5.83 18.49
C LEU A 437 -3.40 -6.86 17.51
N SER A 438 -3.82 -6.84 16.25
CA SER A 438 -3.41 -7.83 15.24
C SER A 438 -2.20 -7.32 14.47
N ASN A 439 -1.04 -7.96 14.67
CA ASN A 439 0.11 -7.73 13.82
C ASN A 439 -0.19 -8.15 12.38
N VAL A 440 0.41 -7.44 11.41
CA VAL A 440 0.45 -7.92 10.01
C VAL A 440 1.47 -9.05 9.88
N SER A 441 1.39 -9.85 8.81
CA SER A 441 2.39 -10.90 8.53
C SER A 441 3.79 -10.30 8.51
N GLY A 442 4.77 -11.00 9.06
CA GLY A 442 6.15 -10.51 9.18
C GLY A 442 6.37 -9.49 10.32
N SER A 443 5.34 -9.19 11.13
CA SER A 443 5.45 -8.23 12.26
C SER A 443 5.23 -8.87 13.63
N GLU A 444 5.44 -10.16 13.76
CA GLU A 444 5.27 -10.94 14.98
C GLU A 444 6.44 -10.75 15.96
N PHE A 445 6.56 -9.54 16.51
CA PHE A 445 7.56 -9.19 17.53
C PHE A 445 6.89 -9.00 18.89
N LYS A 446 7.39 -9.68 19.90
CA LYS A 446 6.91 -9.56 21.30
C LYS A 446 7.38 -8.27 21.98
N SER A 447 8.50 -7.71 21.52
CA SER A 447 9.10 -6.50 22.09
C SER A 447 9.97 -5.75 21.10
N GLU A 448 10.30 -4.49 21.39
CA GLU A 448 11.28 -3.71 20.63
C GLU A 448 12.67 -4.35 20.68
N GLU A 449 13.04 -4.99 21.78
CA GLU A 449 14.32 -5.71 21.93
C GLU A 449 14.40 -6.90 20.98
N GLU A 450 13.33 -7.69 20.88
CA GLU A 450 13.25 -8.80 19.92
C GLU A 450 13.34 -8.30 18.47
N PHE A 451 12.62 -7.22 18.14
CA PHE A 451 12.73 -6.57 16.84
C PHE A 451 14.17 -6.19 16.51
N GLN A 452 14.87 -5.49 17.43
CA GLN A 452 16.23 -5.04 17.20
C GLN A 452 17.22 -6.21 17.10
N LYS A 453 17.01 -7.27 17.87
CA LYS A 453 17.82 -8.49 17.83
C LYS A 453 17.70 -9.18 16.48
N LEU A 454 16.46 -9.41 15.98
CA LEU A 454 16.23 -10.05 14.70
C LEU A 454 16.70 -9.16 13.54
N TYR A 455 16.45 -7.85 13.61
CA TYR A 455 16.96 -6.88 12.63
C TYR A 455 18.49 -6.96 12.49
N SER A 456 19.21 -6.93 13.62
CA SER A 456 20.66 -7.00 13.63
C SER A 456 21.18 -8.36 13.12
N TYR A 457 20.50 -9.44 13.47
CA TYR A 457 20.81 -10.78 12.99
C TYR A 457 20.63 -10.89 11.47
N CYS A 458 19.49 -10.48 10.92
CA CYS A 458 19.25 -10.50 9.47
C CYS A 458 20.31 -9.69 8.71
N ILE A 459 20.71 -8.52 9.22
CA ILE A 459 21.78 -7.72 8.58
C ILE A 459 23.11 -8.50 8.58
N SER A 460 23.44 -9.18 9.67
CA SER A 460 24.68 -9.96 9.76
C SER A 460 24.77 -11.08 8.74
N LEU A 461 23.63 -11.62 8.28
CA LEU A 461 23.57 -12.63 7.23
C LEU A 461 24.00 -12.09 5.85
N GLY A 462 24.02 -10.78 5.64
CA GLY A 462 24.45 -10.16 4.40
C GLY A 462 25.86 -10.54 3.98
N ARG A 463 26.78 -10.69 4.95
CA ARG A 463 28.15 -11.16 4.67
C ARG A 463 28.18 -12.59 4.13
N HIS A 464 27.32 -13.46 4.67
CA HIS A 464 27.21 -14.83 4.21
C HIS A 464 26.60 -14.89 2.80
N LEU A 465 25.62 -14.03 2.51
CA LEU A 465 24.99 -13.92 1.20
C LEU A 465 25.81 -13.13 0.18
N GLU A 466 26.93 -12.52 0.60
CA GLU A 466 27.80 -11.65 -0.23
C GLU A 466 27.07 -10.38 -0.75
N VAL A 467 26.12 -9.88 0.04
CA VAL A 467 25.35 -8.65 -0.27
C VAL A 467 25.61 -7.57 0.79
N GLU A 468 25.38 -6.29 0.39
CA GLU A 468 25.59 -5.16 1.28
C GLU A 468 24.57 -5.12 2.43
N ASP A 469 24.98 -4.59 3.58
CA ASP A 469 24.10 -4.32 4.73
C ASP A 469 22.85 -3.52 4.35
N LYS A 470 22.97 -2.58 3.41
CA LYS A 470 21.85 -1.78 2.91
C LYS A 470 20.79 -2.64 2.23
N THR A 471 21.22 -3.65 1.44
CA THR A 471 20.32 -4.60 0.78
C THR A 471 19.58 -5.44 1.82
N MET A 472 20.28 -5.91 2.85
CA MET A 472 19.69 -6.69 3.94
C MET A 472 18.71 -5.87 4.78
N ARG A 473 18.99 -4.59 5.03
CA ARG A 473 18.06 -3.68 5.70
C ARG A 473 16.75 -3.54 4.90
N LYS A 474 16.86 -3.33 3.60
CA LYS A 474 15.68 -3.27 2.72
C LYS A 474 14.88 -4.57 2.75
N LEU A 475 15.57 -5.70 2.71
CA LEU A 475 14.93 -7.00 2.77
C LEU A 475 14.14 -7.16 4.08
N PHE A 476 14.75 -6.88 5.22
CA PHE A 476 14.08 -6.93 6.51
C PHE A 476 12.91 -5.94 6.61
N ASP A 477 13.10 -4.73 6.08
CA ASP A 477 12.05 -3.71 6.03
C ASP A 477 10.84 -4.14 5.20
N MET A 478 11.01 -5.07 4.24
CA MET A 478 9.94 -5.60 3.40
C MET A 478 9.26 -6.83 4.00
N TYR A 479 10.01 -7.72 4.65
CA TYR A 479 9.56 -9.06 5.03
C TYR A 479 9.51 -9.31 6.53
N GLY A 480 10.17 -8.47 7.35
CA GLY A 480 10.19 -8.63 8.81
C GLY A 480 10.67 -10.00 9.27
N THR A 481 9.87 -10.71 10.05
CA THR A 481 10.16 -12.08 10.51
C THR A 481 10.23 -13.09 9.36
N ASN A 482 9.60 -12.82 8.22
CA ASN A 482 9.64 -13.69 7.03
C ASN A 482 10.96 -13.59 6.24
N THR A 483 11.85 -12.67 6.61
CA THR A 483 13.15 -12.45 5.93
C THR A 483 13.98 -13.73 5.86
N GLU A 484 13.98 -14.57 6.90
CA GLU A 484 14.75 -15.82 6.93
C GLU A 484 14.27 -16.82 5.87
N GLN A 485 12.97 -16.88 5.60
CA GLN A 485 12.42 -17.74 4.53
C GLN A 485 12.91 -17.29 3.16
N VAL A 486 12.92 -15.97 2.90
CA VAL A 486 13.44 -15.41 1.65
C VAL A 486 14.91 -15.73 1.48
N ILE A 487 15.70 -15.60 2.54
CA ILE A 487 17.14 -15.94 2.54
C ILE A 487 17.35 -17.43 2.24
N ALA A 488 16.59 -18.32 2.90
CA ALA A 488 16.68 -19.75 2.68
C ALA A 488 16.38 -20.14 1.21
N LEU A 489 15.39 -19.48 0.59
CA LEU A 489 15.08 -19.66 -0.83
C LEU A 489 16.20 -19.14 -1.73
N ALA A 490 16.84 -18.02 -1.40
CA ALA A 490 17.98 -17.48 -2.15
C ALA A 490 19.20 -18.41 -2.10
N GLU A 491 19.44 -19.07 -0.96
CA GLU A 491 20.54 -20.03 -0.79
C GLU A 491 20.45 -21.25 -1.73
N ASN A 492 19.26 -21.65 -2.19
CA ASN A 492 19.08 -22.72 -3.18
C ASN A 492 19.76 -22.43 -4.52
N TYR A 493 20.11 -21.17 -4.77
CA TYR A 493 20.82 -20.73 -5.98
C TYR A 493 22.32 -20.53 -5.77
N ARG A 494 22.83 -20.74 -4.54
CA ARG A 494 24.27 -20.73 -4.27
C ARG A 494 24.98 -21.81 -5.10
N GLY A 495 26.08 -21.43 -5.76
CA GLY A 495 26.81 -22.32 -6.67
C GLY A 495 26.18 -22.51 -8.07
N LYS A 496 24.96 -22.05 -8.30
CA LYS A 496 24.29 -22.05 -9.61
C LYS A 496 24.31 -20.67 -10.28
N VAL A 497 24.19 -19.62 -9.48
CA VAL A 497 24.16 -18.23 -9.92
C VAL A 497 25.29 -17.48 -9.20
N SER A 498 26.21 -16.89 -9.96
CA SER A 498 27.37 -16.18 -9.41
C SER A 498 27.03 -14.82 -8.79
N ASP A 499 26.05 -14.09 -9.36
CA ASP A 499 25.65 -12.74 -8.88
C ASP A 499 24.82 -12.85 -7.59
N PRO A 500 25.31 -12.35 -6.43
CA PRO A 500 24.62 -12.47 -5.15
C PRO A 500 23.29 -11.73 -5.12
N GLU A 501 23.19 -10.60 -5.82
CA GLU A 501 21.95 -9.81 -5.85
C GLU A 501 20.87 -10.50 -6.68
N LEU A 502 21.25 -11.17 -7.77
CA LEU A 502 20.33 -11.99 -8.55
C LEU A 502 19.83 -13.18 -7.72
N ARG A 503 20.72 -13.88 -6.97
CA ARG A 503 20.31 -14.96 -6.05
C ARG A 503 19.23 -14.48 -5.08
N LEU A 504 19.44 -13.30 -4.49
CA LEU A 504 18.48 -12.72 -3.55
C LEU A 504 17.13 -12.40 -4.23
N GLN A 505 17.14 -11.81 -5.43
CA GLN A 505 15.91 -11.53 -6.18
C GLN A 505 15.19 -12.81 -6.61
N MET A 506 15.91 -13.87 -6.96
CA MET A 506 15.31 -15.19 -7.23
C MET A 506 14.63 -15.75 -5.97
N GLY A 507 15.27 -15.67 -4.80
CA GLY A 507 14.66 -16.05 -3.53
C GLY A 507 13.39 -15.25 -3.22
N GLN A 508 13.41 -13.93 -3.45
CA GLN A 508 12.23 -13.07 -3.30
C GLN A 508 11.11 -13.45 -4.29
N LEU A 509 11.44 -13.78 -5.53
CA LEU A 509 10.45 -14.19 -6.54
C LEU A 509 9.78 -15.50 -6.15
N ILE A 510 10.56 -16.51 -5.74
CA ILE A 510 10.02 -17.80 -5.27
C ILE A 510 9.13 -17.60 -4.05
N TYR A 511 9.58 -16.81 -3.07
CA TYR A 511 8.75 -16.45 -1.92
C TYR A 511 7.44 -15.78 -2.34
N GLY A 512 7.53 -14.84 -3.29
CA GLY A 512 6.35 -14.16 -3.85
C GLY A 512 5.36 -15.11 -4.52
N ILE A 513 5.85 -16.12 -5.26
CA ILE A 513 5.03 -17.16 -5.87
C ILE A 513 4.35 -18.02 -4.80
N GLN A 514 5.11 -18.45 -3.78
CA GLN A 514 4.66 -19.41 -2.79
C GLN A 514 3.84 -18.79 -1.64
N GLN A 515 4.03 -17.50 -1.31
CA GLN A 515 3.50 -16.86 -0.11
C GLN A 515 2.79 -15.53 -0.38
N GLU A 516 2.75 -15.04 -1.63
CA GLU A 516 2.21 -13.71 -1.96
C GLU A 516 1.42 -13.68 -3.27
N MET A 517 1.04 -14.85 -3.79
CA MET A 517 0.21 -14.99 -5.00
C MET A 517 0.80 -14.24 -6.22
N VAL A 518 2.13 -14.22 -6.38
CA VAL A 518 2.77 -13.64 -7.58
C VAL A 518 2.47 -14.51 -8.79
N CYS A 519 1.70 -13.97 -9.72
CA CYS A 519 1.30 -14.65 -10.97
C CYS A 519 2.04 -14.11 -12.19
N THR A 520 2.47 -12.84 -12.17
CA THR A 520 3.13 -12.19 -13.31
C THR A 520 4.44 -11.52 -12.89
N ILE A 521 5.30 -11.23 -13.88
CA ILE A 521 6.52 -10.47 -13.62
C ILE A 521 6.23 -9.03 -13.16
N SER A 522 5.11 -8.43 -13.60
CA SER A 522 4.62 -7.14 -13.14
C SER A 522 4.29 -7.15 -11.64
N ASP A 523 3.71 -8.22 -11.13
CA ASP A 523 3.42 -8.35 -9.69
C ASP A 523 4.69 -8.23 -8.88
N PHE A 524 5.72 -8.95 -9.29
CA PHE A 524 7.01 -8.96 -8.61
C PHE A 524 7.73 -7.62 -8.69
N LEU A 525 7.96 -7.11 -9.91
CA LEU A 525 8.80 -5.93 -10.13
C LEU A 525 8.13 -4.61 -9.70
N ILE A 526 6.80 -4.55 -9.71
CA ILE A 526 6.07 -3.34 -9.38
C ILE A 526 5.56 -3.36 -7.94
N ARG A 527 4.86 -4.45 -7.56
CA ARG A 527 4.10 -4.47 -6.30
C ARG A 527 4.79 -5.21 -5.15
N ARG A 528 5.64 -6.20 -5.44
CA ARG A 528 6.40 -6.89 -4.36
C ARG A 528 7.69 -6.15 -4.01
N THR A 529 8.39 -5.61 -5.01
CA THR A 529 9.73 -5.02 -4.82
C THR A 529 9.82 -3.52 -5.10
N GLY A 530 8.82 -2.90 -5.74
CA GLY A 530 8.82 -1.46 -6.07
C GLY A 530 9.89 -1.04 -7.08
N GLN A 531 10.53 -2.00 -7.77
CA GLN A 531 11.67 -1.72 -8.65
C GLN A 531 11.31 -0.85 -9.84
N LEU A 532 10.06 -0.92 -10.33
CA LEU A 532 9.62 -0.05 -11.43
C LEU A 532 9.83 1.43 -11.11
N TYR A 533 9.63 1.83 -9.86
CA TYR A 533 9.76 3.23 -9.42
C TYR A 533 11.14 3.55 -8.86
N PHE A 534 11.77 2.61 -8.15
CA PHE A 534 12.98 2.83 -7.36
C PHE A 534 14.16 1.92 -7.72
N GLY A 535 14.19 1.37 -8.94
CA GLY A 535 15.24 0.40 -9.30
C GLY A 535 15.25 0.00 -10.77
N ARG A 536 14.85 0.86 -11.69
CA ARG A 536 14.74 0.54 -13.14
C ARG A 536 16.01 -0.04 -13.75
N GLU A 537 17.19 0.41 -13.31
CA GLU A 537 18.46 -0.15 -13.79
C GLU A 537 18.68 -1.61 -13.38
N LYS A 538 18.18 -1.99 -12.19
CA LYS A 538 18.21 -3.39 -11.74
C LYS A 538 17.26 -4.26 -12.57
N ILE A 539 16.10 -3.74 -12.94
CA ILE A 539 15.18 -4.43 -13.85
C ILE A 539 15.89 -4.76 -15.16
N LYS A 540 16.52 -3.80 -15.82
CA LYS A 540 17.25 -4.03 -17.07
C LYS A 540 18.30 -5.14 -16.94
N LYS A 541 18.97 -5.23 -15.80
CA LYS A 541 20.03 -6.21 -15.55
C LYS A 541 19.48 -7.62 -15.29
N TYR A 542 18.35 -7.75 -14.60
CA TYR A 542 17.89 -9.04 -14.06
C TYR A 542 16.56 -9.54 -14.63
N PHE A 543 15.98 -8.80 -15.57
CA PHE A 543 14.65 -9.08 -16.11
C PHE A 543 14.51 -10.47 -16.70
N GLU A 544 15.41 -10.81 -17.63
CA GLU A 544 15.35 -12.09 -18.36
C GLU A 544 15.47 -13.32 -17.44
N PRO A 545 16.49 -13.44 -16.55
CA PRO A 545 16.58 -14.59 -15.64
C PRO A 545 15.39 -14.69 -14.67
N LEU A 546 14.78 -13.57 -14.27
CA LEU A 546 13.58 -13.59 -13.42
C LEU A 546 12.34 -14.06 -14.20
N CYS A 547 12.20 -13.67 -15.48
CA CYS A 547 11.15 -14.17 -16.35
C CYS A 547 11.27 -15.67 -16.59
N GLN A 548 12.47 -16.17 -16.83
CA GLN A 548 12.75 -17.61 -17.02
C GLN A 548 12.40 -18.40 -15.75
N LEU A 549 12.76 -17.87 -14.58
CA LEU A 549 12.43 -18.49 -13.30
C LEU A 549 10.91 -18.55 -13.09
N LEU A 550 10.20 -17.42 -13.30
CA LEU A 550 8.74 -17.36 -13.18
C LEU A 550 8.06 -18.38 -14.10
N ALA A 551 8.50 -18.45 -15.37
CA ALA A 551 7.96 -19.39 -16.35
C ALA A 551 8.13 -20.84 -15.91
N THR A 552 9.30 -21.17 -15.33
CA THR A 552 9.62 -22.51 -14.84
C THR A 552 8.73 -22.90 -13.67
N GLU A 553 8.61 -22.02 -12.68
CA GLU A 553 7.88 -22.30 -11.44
C GLU A 553 6.35 -22.41 -11.67
N LEU A 554 5.79 -21.54 -12.52
CA LEU A 554 4.36 -21.52 -12.82
C LEU A 554 3.99 -22.32 -14.10
N LYS A 555 4.98 -22.96 -14.73
CA LYS A 555 4.82 -23.79 -15.95
C LYS A 555 4.15 -23.03 -17.11
N TYR A 556 4.50 -21.74 -17.26
CA TYR A 556 3.99 -20.94 -18.35
C TYR A 556 4.61 -21.32 -19.68
N ASN A 557 3.79 -21.42 -20.71
CA ASN A 557 4.26 -21.63 -22.06
C ASN A 557 4.83 -20.33 -22.68
N PRO A 558 5.59 -20.41 -23.80
CA PRO A 558 6.20 -19.24 -24.42
C PRO A 558 5.20 -18.14 -24.80
N THR A 559 3.99 -18.48 -25.24
CA THR A 559 2.96 -17.53 -25.64
C THR A 559 2.43 -16.75 -24.41
N GLN A 560 2.19 -17.43 -23.30
CA GLN A 560 1.78 -16.79 -22.05
C GLN A 560 2.87 -15.83 -21.55
N MET A 561 4.13 -16.27 -21.55
CA MET A 561 5.24 -15.41 -21.15
C MET A 561 5.41 -14.19 -22.05
N ALA A 562 5.30 -14.36 -23.37
CA ALA A 562 5.38 -13.23 -24.30
C ALA A 562 4.29 -12.18 -24.04
N GLY A 563 3.06 -12.61 -23.75
CA GLY A 563 1.96 -11.70 -23.36
C GLY A 563 2.27 -10.93 -22.07
N MET A 564 2.74 -11.62 -21.03
CA MET A 564 3.09 -11.01 -19.74
C MET A 564 4.26 -10.04 -19.85
N ILE A 565 5.28 -10.37 -20.66
CA ILE A 565 6.41 -9.47 -20.95
C ILE A 565 5.93 -8.21 -21.66
N ALA A 566 5.10 -8.34 -22.70
CA ALA A 566 4.56 -7.21 -23.44
C ALA A 566 3.70 -6.28 -22.54
N ASP A 567 2.93 -6.83 -21.61
CA ASP A 567 2.16 -6.05 -20.65
C ASP A 567 3.07 -5.32 -19.65
N PHE A 568 4.11 -5.99 -19.16
CA PHE A 568 5.11 -5.33 -18.31
C PHE A 568 5.87 -4.20 -19.04
N GLU A 569 6.24 -4.40 -20.30
CA GLU A 569 6.92 -3.37 -21.12
C GLU A 569 6.06 -2.12 -21.26
N LYS A 570 4.74 -2.25 -21.47
CA LYS A 570 3.80 -1.11 -21.48
C LYS A 570 3.83 -0.37 -20.14
N GLU A 571 3.80 -1.08 -19.00
CA GLU A 571 3.88 -0.46 -17.67
C GLU A 571 5.27 0.19 -17.44
N PHE A 572 6.34 -0.45 -17.92
CA PHE A 572 7.72 0.06 -17.81
C PHE A 572 7.92 1.36 -18.60
N GLU A 573 7.29 1.51 -19.75
CA GLU A 573 7.31 2.73 -20.55
C GLU A 573 6.38 3.81 -19.98
N ALA A 574 5.22 3.42 -19.48
CA ALA A 574 4.16 4.32 -18.99
C ALA A 574 4.66 5.32 -17.93
N VAL A 575 5.63 4.93 -17.10
CA VAL A 575 6.18 5.82 -16.06
C VAL A 575 6.97 7.01 -16.60
N MET A 576 7.23 7.06 -17.93
CA MET A 576 7.96 8.13 -18.60
C MET A 576 7.19 8.76 -19.78
N LEU A 577 5.97 8.31 -20.07
CA LEU A 577 5.18 8.76 -21.27
C LEU A 577 4.89 10.26 -21.27
N TRP A 578 4.81 10.91 -20.12
CA TRP A 578 4.63 12.36 -20.00
C TRP A 578 5.65 13.20 -20.81
N LYS A 579 6.81 12.64 -21.15
CA LYS A 579 7.83 13.31 -21.97
C LYS A 579 7.34 13.54 -23.41
N ASN A 580 6.52 12.63 -23.93
CA ASN A 580 6.03 12.73 -25.30
C ASN A 580 5.04 13.88 -25.48
N GLU A 581 4.31 14.27 -24.41
CA GLU A 581 3.37 15.40 -24.43
C GLU A 581 4.06 16.77 -24.54
N LYS A 582 5.35 16.87 -24.14
CA LYS A 582 6.11 18.11 -24.25
C LYS A 582 6.73 18.34 -25.64
N THR A 583 6.73 17.31 -26.47
CA THR A 583 7.36 17.32 -27.80
C THR A 583 6.34 17.66 -28.89
N LEU A 584 5.05 17.73 -28.56
CA LEU A 584 3.94 18.18 -29.39
C LEU A 584 3.48 19.59 -28.98
#